data_c5d9d52df5cf17cc240021555ac08649
#
_entry.id   c5d9d52df5cf17cc240021555ac08649
#
_cell.length_a   1.000
_cell.length_b   1.000
_cell.length_c   1.000
_cell.angle_alpha   90.00
_cell.angle_beta   90.00
_cell.angle_gamma   90.00
#
_symmetry.space_group_name_H-M   'P 1'
#
loop_
_entity.id
_entity.type
_entity.pdbx_description
1 polymer ?
#
loop_
_entity_poly.entity_id
_entity_poly.type
_entity_poly.pdbx_seq_one_letter_code
_entity_poly.pdbx_strand_id
1 'polypeptide(L)'
;SARRSLNIMFQEWDNRGLHFWEVARTAITLVSGQNEYTIFRSPSDGNANGITTTLTSGISSVATTIPVASTKNMNPTGKIRINNEVIIYTSISDNNIICEASGRGADDTTAAGHSSGDAVTNFVDMVSDILEASFRNTSDVDTPLSKINRSQYQAFSNKSSTGQPSQYFVQRFIDKVTITLYLTPGDTQAGNFIYFYYVKRIQDAGKYTNEADVVNRFVPCMCAGLAYYMAMKKAPQRVQEMKLIYEDELQRALQEDGSAASVYISPKTYYPEI
;
A
#
# COMPACT_ATOMS: atom_id res chain seq x y z
N SER A 1 10.05 22.08 -15.16
CA SER A 1 11.11 21.17 -15.63
C SER A 1 11.75 20.35 -14.50
N ALA A 2 12.15 20.94 -13.37
CA ALA A 2 12.71 20.21 -12.22
C ALA A 2 11.74 19.18 -11.65
N ARG A 3 10.49 19.53 -11.39
CA ARG A 3 9.44 18.64 -10.90
C ARG A 3 9.27 17.38 -11.77
N ARG A 4 9.22 17.55 -13.09
CA ARG A 4 9.14 16.39 -14.00
C ARG A 4 10.39 15.50 -13.93
N SER A 5 11.57 16.11 -13.74
CA SER A 5 12.81 15.35 -13.56
C SER A 5 12.81 14.58 -12.25
N LEU A 6 12.29 15.17 -11.17
CA LEU A 6 12.15 14.52 -9.88
C LEU A 6 11.21 13.31 -9.95
N ASN A 7 10.05 13.46 -10.59
CA ASN A 7 9.10 12.36 -10.76
C ASN A 7 9.69 11.20 -11.59
N ILE A 8 10.49 11.50 -12.63
CA ILE A 8 11.19 10.47 -13.42
C ILE A 8 12.22 9.75 -12.54
N MET A 9 12.94 10.48 -11.69
CA MET A 9 13.91 9.91 -10.76
C MET A 9 13.23 8.98 -9.73
N PHE A 10 12.08 9.36 -9.19
CA PHE A 10 11.32 8.50 -8.28
C PHE A 10 10.85 7.22 -8.98
N GLN A 11 10.41 7.29 -10.23
CA GLN A 11 10.09 6.10 -11.02
C GLN A 11 11.32 5.22 -11.29
N GLU A 12 12.49 5.81 -11.45
CA GLU A 12 13.75 5.05 -11.55
C GLU A 12 14.06 4.35 -10.23
N TRP A 13 13.85 5.00 -9.08
CA TRP A 13 14.03 4.38 -7.78
C TRP A 13 13.09 3.20 -7.57
N ASP A 14 11.82 3.32 -7.92
CA ASP A 14 10.88 2.20 -7.91
C ASP A 14 11.38 1.02 -8.76
N ASN A 15 11.90 1.30 -9.96
CA ASN A 15 12.46 0.28 -10.86
C ASN A 15 13.74 -0.38 -10.31
N ARG A 16 14.51 0.33 -9.50
CA ARG A 16 15.69 -0.21 -8.79
C ARG A 16 15.33 -1.00 -7.54
N GLY A 17 14.04 -1.06 -7.18
CA GLY A 17 13.57 -1.76 -5.99
C GLY A 17 13.78 -0.98 -4.70
N LEU A 18 13.93 0.34 -4.77
CA LEU A 18 14.03 1.24 -3.62
C LEU A 18 12.65 1.52 -3.06
N HIS A 19 12.14 0.60 -2.25
CA HIS A 19 10.81 0.72 -1.65
C HIS A 19 10.80 0.36 -0.17
N PHE A 20 11.94 0.40 0.51
CA PHE A 20 12.05 -0.03 1.91
C PHE A 20 11.13 0.75 2.86
N TRP A 21 10.97 2.05 2.67
CA TRP A 21 10.05 2.89 3.45
C TRP A 21 8.65 2.97 2.86
N GLU A 22 8.45 2.43 1.66
CA GLU A 22 7.16 2.42 0.98
C GLU A 22 6.37 1.11 1.20
N VAL A 23 6.88 0.24 2.06
CA VAL A 23 6.15 -0.97 2.47
C VAL A 23 5.13 -0.60 3.54
N ALA A 24 3.88 -0.80 3.23
CA ALA A 24 2.77 -0.59 4.16
C ALA A 24 2.00 -1.89 4.36
N ARG A 25 1.20 -1.93 5.41
CA ARG A 25 0.35 -3.05 5.75
C ARG A 25 -1.11 -2.61 5.74
N THR A 26 -1.98 -3.45 5.24
CA THR A 26 -3.43 -3.23 5.29
C THR A 26 -4.19 -4.54 5.31
N ALA A 27 -5.50 -4.45 5.40
CA ALA A 27 -6.40 -5.60 5.35
C ALA A 27 -7.59 -5.32 4.43
N ILE A 28 -8.18 -6.39 3.93
CA ILE A 28 -9.44 -6.39 3.20
C ILE A 28 -10.40 -7.33 3.91
N THR A 29 -11.62 -6.88 4.13
CA THR A 29 -12.69 -7.73 4.69
C THR A 29 -13.17 -8.72 3.63
N LEU A 30 -13.25 -9.98 3.99
CA LEU A 30 -13.72 -11.05 3.12
C LEU A 30 -15.23 -11.06 3.00
N VAL A 31 -15.70 -11.23 1.77
CA VAL A 31 -17.11 -11.37 1.43
C VAL A 31 -17.36 -12.78 0.92
N SER A 32 -18.44 -13.41 1.38
CA SER A 32 -18.85 -14.76 0.91
C SER A 32 -19.04 -14.77 -0.61
N GLY A 33 -18.49 -15.78 -1.26
CA GLY A 33 -18.59 -15.95 -2.72
C GLY A 33 -17.67 -15.03 -3.55
N GLN A 34 -16.93 -14.10 -2.93
CA GLN A 34 -16.02 -13.21 -3.61
C GLN A 34 -14.58 -13.71 -3.49
N ASN A 35 -13.96 -14.06 -4.60
CA ASN A 35 -12.57 -14.51 -4.65
C ASN A 35 -11.61 -13.45 -5.19
N GLU A 36 -12.10 -12.38 -5.82
CA GLU A 36 -11.29 -11.33 -6.42
C GLU A 36 -11.52 -9.98 -5.74
N TYR A 37 -10.43 -9.34 -5.33
CA TYR A 37 -10.42 -8.05 -4.67
C TYR A 37 -9.53 -7.10 -5.44
N THR A 38 -10.09 -5.98 -5.86
CA THR A 38 -9.40 -4.96 -6.67
C THR A 38 -8.96 -3.80 -5.79
N ILE A 39 -7.72 -3.37 -5.96
CA ILE A 39 -7.13 -2.21 -5.32
C ILE A 39 -6.70 -1.26 -6.42
N PHE A 40 -7.29 -0.07 -6.46
CA PHE A 40 -6.99 0.92 -7.48
C PHE A 40 -5.68 1.66 -7.18
N ARG A 41 -4.95 2.04 -8.24
CA ARG A 41 -3.69 2.79 -8.12
C ARG A 41 -3.90 4.28 -7.93
N SER A 42 -5.09 4.78 -8.23
CA SER A 42 -5.49 6.17 -8.03
C SER A 42 -6.72 6.24 -7.13
N PRO A 43 -6.79 7.21 -6.21
CA PRO A 43 -7.95 7.41 -5.34
C PRO A 43 -9.24 7.68 -6.09
N SER A 44 -9.16 8.24 -7.31
CA SER A 44 -10.30 8.59 -8.16
C SER A 44 -10.90 7.41 -8.92
N ASP A 45 -10.20 6.27 -9.02
CA ASP A 45 -10.52 5.21 -9.98
C ASP A 45 -11.55 4.18 -9.48
N GLY A 46 -12.33 4.48 -8.45
CA GLY A 46 -13.47 3.62 -8.12
C GLY A 46 -13.56 3.15 -6.68
N ASN A 47 -14.30 2.06 -6.46
CA ASN A 47 -14.55 1.53 -5.14
C ASN A 47 -13.28 0.90 -4.54
N ALA A 48 -12.87 1.43 -3.41
CA ALA A 48 -11.77 0.86 -2.67
C ALA A 48 -12.21 -0.45 -2.00
N ASN A 49 -11.39 -1.48 -2.11
CA ASN A 49 -11.48 -2.65 -1.26
C ASN A 49 -10.62 -2.42 -0.04
N GLY A 50 -11.22 -2.57 1.12
CA GLY A 50 -10.56 -2.37 2.39
C GLY A 50 -11.45 -2.86 3.53
N ILE A 51 -11.13 -2.42 4.74
CA ILE A 51 -11.99 -2.66 5.91
C ILE A 51 -13.20 -1.73 5.81
N THR A 52 -14.38 -2.31 5.81
CA THR A 52 -15.62 -1.56 5.79
C THR A 52 -16.28 -1.61 7.16
N THR A 53 -16.70 -0.44 7.64
CA THR A 53 -17.49 -0.22 8.86
C THR A 53 -18.61 0.78 8.55
N THR A 54 -19.34 1.22 9.55
CA THR A 54 -20.42 2.20 9.39
C THR A 54 -20.30 3.34 10.38
N LEU A 55 -20.78 4.52 10.02
CA LEU A 55 -20.90 5.64 10.96
C LEU A 55 -21.93 5.30 12.04
N THR A 56 -21.58 5.52 13.31
CA THR A 56 -22.50 5.37 14.44
C THR A 56 -23.36 6.60 14.68
N SER A 57 -22.91 7.77 14.24
CA SER A 57 -23.69 9.01 14.27
C SER A 57 -23.37 9.88 13.06
N GLY A 58 -24.28 10.78 12.70
CA GLY A 58 -24.05 11.75 11.62
C GLY A 58 -22.90 12.71 11.96
N ILE A 59 -22.15 13.11 10.94
CA ILE A 59 -21.04 14.06 11.03
C ILE A 59 -21.25 15.24 10.08
N SER A 60 -20.78 16.41 10.46
CA SER A 60 -20.77 17.59 9.60
C SER A 60 -19.55 17.60 8.66
N SER A 61 -19.57 18.46 7.65
CA SER A 61 -18.43 18.62 6.71
C SER A 61 -17.14 19.13 7.36
N VAL A 62 -17.21 19.67 8.58
CA VAL A 62 -16.06 20.19 9.33
C VAL A 62 -15.67 19.32 10.53
N ALA A 63 -16.36 18.18 10.73
CA ALA A 63 -16.06 17.28 11.84
C ALA A 63 -14.68 16.68 11.71
N THR A 64 -13.90 16.68 12.78
CA THR A 64 -12.57 16.10 12.88
C THR A 64 -12.55 14.77 13.61
N THR A 65 -13.65 14.37 14.21
CA THR A 65 -13.87 13.07 14.85
C THR A 65 -14.99 12.34 14.12
N ILE A 66 -14.70 11.13 13.68
CA ILE A 66 -15.58 10.30 12.86
C ILE A 66 -15.87 9.02 13.66
N PRO A 67 -17.03 8.93 14.32
CA PRO A 67 -17.39 7.78 15.13
C PRO A 67 -17.86 6.63 14.24
N VAL A 68 -17.24 5.46 14.38
CA VAL A 68 -17.54 4.27 13.59
C VAL A 68 -17.88 3.06 14.47
N ALA A 69 -18.54 2.06 13.90
CA ALA A 69 -18.92 0.87 14.64
C ALA A 69 -17.70 0.02 15.08
N SER A 70 -16.64 0.01 14.29
CA SER A 70 -15.41 -0.71 14.62
C SER A 70 -14.22 -0.14 13.84
N THR A 71 -13.09 -0.03 14.50
CA THR A 71 -11.79 0.31 13.89
C THR A 71 -10.85 -0.89 13.84
N LYS A 72 -11.36 -2.09 14.14
CA LYS A 72 -10.56 -3.31 14.20
C LYS A 72 -9.80 -3.55 12.90
N ASN A 73 -8.52 -3.83 13.01
CA ASN A 73 -7.58 -4.09 11.90
C ASN A 73 -7.31 -2.88 10.97
N MET A 74 -7.86 -1.71 11.25
CA MET A 74 -7.44 -0.49 10.54
C MET A 74 -6.02 -0.09 10.94
N ASN A 75 -5.30 0.50 10.02
CA ASN A 75 -4.00 1.11 10.33
C ASN A 75 -4.22 2.34 11.23
N PRO A 76 -3.26 2.72 12.09
CA PRO A 76 -3.39 3.89 12.96
C PRO A 76 -3.54 5.20 12.18
N THR A 77 -3.06 5.25 10.95
CA THR A 77 -3.18 6.40 10.04
C THR A 77 -3.53 5.91 8.64
N GLY A 78 -4.12 6.75 7.81
CA GLY A 78 -4.44 6.38 6.44
C GLY A 78 -5.56 7.20 5.84
N LYS A 79 -6.30 6.57 4.94
CA LYS A 79 -7.44 7.16 4.25
C LYS A 79 -8.69 6.33 4.45
N ILE A 80 -9.82 7.02 4.59
CA ILE A 80 -11.15 6.43 4.54
C ILE A 80 -11.97 7.11 3.46
N ARG A 81 -12.94 6.38 2.95
CA ARG A 81 -13.96 6.89 2.04
C ARG A 81 -15.33 6.75 2.67
N ILE A 82 -16.09 7.83 2.62
CA ILE A 82 -17.51 7.88 3.00
C ILE A 82 -18.27 8.47 1.81
N ASN A 83 -19.10 7.67 1.16
CA ASN A 83 -19.77 8.06 -0.08
C ASN A 83 -18.74 8.55 -1.13
N ASN A 84 -18.78 9.83 -1.50
CA ASN A 84 -17.89 10.45 -2.48
C ASN A 84 -16.72 11.23 -1.84
N GLU A 85 -16.66 11.31 -0.51
CA GLU A 85 -15.59 12.03 0.19
C GLU A 85 -14.46 11.08 0.58
N VAL A 86 -13.22 11.52 0.34
CA VAL A 86 -12.00 10.90 0.87
C VAL A 86 -11.52 11.74 2.05
N ILE A 87 -11.19 11.08 3.15
CA ILE A 87 -10.72 11.70 4.38
C ILE A 87 -9.40 11.09 4.78
N ILE A 88 -8.37 11.90 4.95
CA ILE A 88 -7.08 11.51 5.52
C ILE A 88 -7.18 11.61 7.04
N TYR A 89 -6.93 10.51 7.74
CA TYR A 89 -6.92 10.50 9.19
C TYR A 89 -5.53 10.26 9.75
N THR A 90 -5.26 10.84 10.91
CA THR A 90 -3.94 10.88 11.54
C THR A 90 -3.83 9.97 12.76
N SER A 91 -4.95 9.57 13.34
CA SER A 91 -4.97 8.64 14.47
C SER A 91 -6.34 7.96 14.65
N ILE A 92 -6.33 6.91 15.45
CA ILE A 92 -7.53 6.20 15.90
C ILE A 92 -7.53 6.20 17.43
N SER A 93 -8.66 6.53 18.01
CA SER A 93 -8.90 6.44 19.45
C SER A 93 -10.20 5.66 19.68
N ASP A 94 -10.08 4.46 20.23
CA ASP A 94 -11.19 3.51 20.34
C ASP A 94 -11.89 3.29 18.98
N ASN A 95 -13.19 3.55 18.91
CA ASN A 95 -13.95 3.49 17.67
C ASN A 95 -14.13 4.86 17.01
N ASN A 96 -13.23 5.81 17.27
CA ASN A 96 -13.22 7.11 16.61
C ASN A 96 -12.02 7.22 15.69
N ILE A 97 -12.26 7.59 14.46
CA ILE A 97 -11.21 7.95 13.50
C ILE A 97 -11.02 9.46 13.59
N ILE A 98 -9.78 9.89 13.84
CA ILE A 98 -9.44 11.30 14.06
C ILE A 98 -8.73 11.84 12.82
N CYS A 99 -9.23 12.92 12.29
CA CYS A 99 -8.61 13.64 11.17
C CYS A 99 -8.39 15.12 11.53
N GLU A 100 -7.51 15.76 10.78
CA GLU A 100 -7.41 17.21 10.81
C GLU A 100 -8.46 17.84 9.88
N ALA A 101 -8.74 19.13 10.05
CA ALA A 101 -9.65 19.85 9.16
C ALA A 101 -9.16 19.84 7.69
N SER A 102 -7.84 19.87 7.50
CA SER A 102 -7.18 19.74 6.17
C SER A 102 -7.25 18.33 5.58
N GLY A 103 -7.55 17.33 6.40
CA GLY A 103 -7.72 15.93 5.96
C GLY A 103 -9.10 15.66 5.34
N ARG A 104 -10.08 16.57 5.49
CA ARG A 104 -11.41 16.45 4.90
C ARG A 104 -11.38 16.84 3.42
N GLY A 105 -12.15 16.12 2.59
CA GLY A 105 -12.22 16.39 1.15
C GLY A 105 -10.88 16.17 0.44
N ALA A 106 -10.09 15.20 0.87
CA ALA A 106 -8.80 14.88 0.28
C ALA A 106 -8.95 14.30 -1.15
N ASP A 107 -7.82 14.19 -1.86
CA ASP A 107 -7.73 13.59 -3.21
C ASP A 107 -8.75 14.19 -4.20
N ASP A 108 -8.83 15.53 -4.23
CA ASP A 108 -9.74 16.31 -5.09
C ASP A 108 -11.24 16.03 -4.86
N THR A 109 -11.61 15.45 -3.73
CA THR A 109 -12.99 15.31 -3.29
C THR A 109 -13.46 16.55 -2.50
N THR A 110 -14.75 16.64 -2.22
CA THR A 110 -15.33 17.74 -1.46
C THR A 110 -15.78 17.28 -0.09
N ALA A 111 -15.40 18.01 0.96
CA ALA A 111 -15.84 17.75 2.32
C ALA A 111 -17.37 17.89 2.42
N ALA A 112 -18.05 16.89 2.93
CA ALA A 112 -19.51 16.80 3.02
C ALA A 112 -19.98 16.34 4.41
N GLY A 113 -21.25 16.56 4.71
CA GLY A 113 -21.91 15.93 5.85
C GLY A 113 -22.32 14.49 5.50
N HIS A 114 -22.24 13.60 6.48
CA HIS A 114 -22.63 12.20 6.32
C HIS A 114 -23.61 11.77 7.41
N SER A 115 -24.44 10.80 7.08
CA SER A 115 -25.48 10.31 7.99
C SER A 115 -25.05 9.10 8.79
N SER A 116 -25.65 8.87 9.95
CA SER A 116 -25.51 7.61 10.67
C SER A 116 -25.89 6.42 9.78
N GLY A 117 -25.07 5.37 9.80
CA GLY A 117 -25.26 4.19 8.97
C GLY A 117 -24.51 4.24 7.62
N ASP A 118 -24.00 5.41 7.19
CA ASP A 118 -23.19 5.47 5.97
C ASP A 118 -21.97 4.56 6.08
N ALA A 119 -21.66 3.88 4.98
CA ALA A 119 -20.50 2.99 4.92
C ALA A 119 -19.19 3.80 4.94
N VAL A 120 -18.29 3.38 5.80
CA VAL A 120 -16.93 3.91 5.93
C VAL A 120 -15.96 2.84 5.50
N THR A 121 -15.23 3.06 4.43
CA THR A 121 -14.24 2.11 3.92
C THR A 121 -12.84 2.66 4.11
N ASN A 122 -12.03 1.95 4.89
CA ASN A 122 -10.59 2.18 4.94
C ASN A 122 -9.97 1.59 3.68
N PHE A 123 -9.50 2.43 2.79
CA PHE A 123 -8.99 1.98 1.50
C PHE A 123 -7.50 2.20 1.33
N VAL A 124 -6.96 1.47 0.39
CA VAL A 124 -5.56 1.49 0.02
C VAL A 124 -5.46 1.99 -1.40
N ASP A 125 -4.64 2.97 -1.59
CA ASP A 125 -4.31 3.53 -2.91
C ASP A 125 -2.82 3.32 -3.24
N MET A 126 -2.46 3.64 -4.45
CA MET A 126 -1.06 3.66 -4.93
C MET A 126 -0.29 2.35 -4.75
N VAL A 127 -0.99 1.22 -4.75
CA VAL A 127 -0.36 -0.10 -4.64
C VAL A 127 0.42 -0.42 -5.90
N SER A 128 1.72 -0.65 -5.74
CA SER A 128 2.60 -1.10 -6.83
C SER A 128 2.62 -2.63 -6.92
N ASP A 129 2.84 -3.30 -5.80
CA ASP A 129 2.83 -4.76 -5.68
C ASP A 129 2.40 -5.22 -4.28
N ILE A 130 2.00 -6.48 -4.18
CA ILE A 130 1.70 -7.16 -2.92
C ILE A 130 2.82 -8.16 -2.64
N LEU A 131 3.47 -8.01 -1.49
CA LEU A 131 4.60 -8.83 -1.09
C LEU A 131 4.14 -10.14 -0.47
N GLU A 132 3.46 -10.04 0.65
CA GLU A 132 3.01 -11.17 1.47
C GLU A 132 1.57 -10.97 1.91
N ALA A 133 0.85 -12.06 2.10
CA ALA A 133 -0.51 -12.03 2.60
C ALA A 133 -0.78 -13.16 3.58
N SER A 134 -1.68 -12.92 4.54
CA SER A 134 -2.20 -13.90 5.48
C SER A 134 -3.71 -13.80 5.61
N PHE A 135 -4.35 -14.91 5.86
CA PHE A 135 -5.74 -14.94 6.31
C PHE A 135 -5.76 -14.68 7.81
N ARG A 136 -6.57 -13.71 8.27
CA ARG A 136 -6.79 -13.42 9.68
C ARG A 136 -8.24 -13.66 10.03
N ASN A 137 -8.47 -14.51 11.03
CA ASN A 137 -9.81 -14.73 11.55
C ASN A 137 -10.25 -13.62 12.53
N THR A 138 -11.49 -13.65 12.94
CA THR A 138 -12.06 -12.68 13.91
C THR A 138 -11.42 -12.74 15.30
N SER A 139 -10.70 -13.81 15.62
CA SER A 139 -9.93 -13.98 16.87
C SER A 139 -8.46 -13.58 16.73
N ASP A 140 -8.10 -12.86 15.66
CA ASP A 140 -6.75 -12.36 15.36
C ASP A 140 -5.67 -13.45 15.14
N VAL A 141 -6.08 -14.66 14.76
CA VAL A 141 -5.16 -15.73 14.39
C VAL A 141 -4.83 -15.62 12.90
N ASP A 142 -3.54 -15.53 12.59
CA ASP A 142 -3.02 -15.42 11.23
C ASP A 142 -2.63 -16.78 10.66
N THR A 143 -3.09 -17.05 9.44
CA THR A 143 -2.66 -18.19 8.63
C THR A 143 -1.98 -17.67 7.36
N PRO A 144 -0.69 -17.95 7.14
CA PRO A 144 0.01 -17.48 5.96
C PRO A 144 -0.62 -18.03 4.67
N LEU A 145 -0.68 -17.19 3.63
CA LEU A 145 -1.13 -17.57 2.30
C LEU A 145 0.07 -17.74 1.37
N SER A 146 0.05 -18.77 0.54
CA SER A 146 1.08 -18.99 -0.47
C SER A 146 0.81 -18.15 -1.72
N LYS A 147 1.79 -17.32 -2.12
CA LYS A 147 1.72 -16.58 -3.39
C LYS A 147 1.96 -17.55 -4.54
N ILE A 148 1.04 -17.62 -5.49
CA ILE A 148 1.12 -18.46 -6.68
C ILE A 148 1.19 -17.61 -7.94
N ASN A 149 1.70 -18.20 -9.01
CA ASN A 149 1.76 -17.55 -10.30
C ASN A 149 0.49 -17.84 -11.14
N ARG A 150 0.37 -17.13 -12.26
CA ARG A 150 -0.78 -17.26 -13.17
C ARG A 150 -0.99 -18.68 -13.66
N SER A 151 0.09 -19.38 -14.02
CA SER A 151 0.01 -20.75 -14.57
C SER A 151 -0.48 -21.73 -13.51
N GLN A 152 -0.01 -21.60 -12.28
CA GLN A 152 -0.47 -22.42 -11.14
C GLN A 152 -1.94 -22.17 -10.86
N TYR A 153 -2.38 -20.90 -10.85
CA TYR A 153 -3.80 -20.59 -10.68
C TYR A 153 -4.67 -21.18 -11.80
N GLN A 154 -4.19 -21.14 -13.05
CA GLN A 154 -4.92 -21.71 -14.16
C GLN A 154 -5.01 -23.23 -14.12
N ALA A 155 -4.06 -23.90 -13.47
CA ALA A 155 -4.04 -25.35 -13.32
C ALA A 155 -5.12 -25.89 -12.36
N PHE A 156 -5.73 -25.04 -11.53
CA PHE A 156 -6.84 -25.48 -10.68
C PHE A 156 -8.08 -25.81 -11.50
N SER A 157 -8.55 -27.03 -11.38
CA SER A 157 -9.73 -27.52 -12.10
C SER A 157 -11.04 -26.88 -11.64
N ASN A 158 -11.16 -26.60 -10.34
CA ASN A 158 -12.34 -25.94 -9.77
C ASN A 158 -11.95 -24.66 -9.03
N LYS A 159 -12.17 -23.51 -9.67
CA LYS A 159 -11.89 -22.19 -9.12
C LYS A 159 -13.00 -21.65 -8.21
N SER A 160 -14.16 -22.32 -8.22
CA SER A 160 -15.34 -21.94 -7.42
C SER A 160 -15.43 -22.72 -6.10
N SER A 161 -14.44 -23.57 -5.78
CA SER A 161 -14.40 -24.27 -4.51
C SER A 161 -14.36 -23.27 -3.36
N THR A 162 -15.30 -23.40 -2.42
CA THR A 162 -15.42 -22.53 -1.26
C THR A 162 -14.66 -23.08 -0.06
N GLY A 163 -14.12 -22.20 0.75
CA GLY A 163 -13.40 -22.55 1.97
C GLY A 163 -12.51 -21.43 2.48
N GLN A 164 -11.68 -21.78 3.47
CA GLN A 164 -10.66 -20.84 3.94
C GLN A 164 -9.59 -20.67 2.84
N PRO A 165 -9.31 -19.45 2.41
CA PRO A 165 -8.25 -19.18 1.46
C PRO A 165 -6.90 -19.73 1.95
N SER A 166 -6.16 -20.37 1.06
CA SER A 166 -4.82 -20.92 1.34
C SER A 166 -3.75 -20.36 0.42
N GLN A 167 -4.18 -19.88 -0.74
CA GLN A 167 -3.29 -19.35 -1.76
C GLN A 167 -3.86 -18.06 -2.35
N TYR A 168 -2.99 -17.23 -2.91
CA TYR A 168 -3.39 -16.03 -3.61
C TYR A 168 -2.54 -15.78 -4.83
N PHE A 169 -3.16 -15.15 -5.82
CA PHE A 169 -2.55 -14.74 -7.07
C PHE A 169 -2.71 -13.23 -7.25
N VAL A 170 -1.65 -12.55 -7.67
CA VAL A 170 -1.65 -11.10 -7.87
C VAL A 170 -1.56 -10.77 -9.34
N GLN A 171 -2.51 -10.00 -9.86
CA GLN A 171 -2.45 -9.41 -11.20
C GLN A 171 -2.22 -7.91 -11.10
N ARG A 172 -1.27 -7.41 -11.90
CA ARG A 172 -0.93 -5.99 -11.97
C ARG A 172 -1.43 -5.43 -13.29
N PHE A 173 -2.38 -4.52 -13.20
CA PHE A 173 -2.90 -3.76 -14.34
C PHE A 173 -2.35 -2.33 -14.31
N ILE A 174 -2.63 -1.55 -15.33
CA ILE A 174 -2.19 -0.14 -15.41
C ILE A 174 -2.83 0.70 -14.30
N ASP A 175 -4.10 0.49 -14.02
CA ASP A 175 -4.96 1.27 -13.13
C ASP A 175 -5.19 0.62 -11.77
N LYS A 176 -4.94 -0.68 -11.64
CA LYS A 176 -5.28 -1.49 -10.47
C LYS A 176 -4.35 -2.66 -10.25
N VAL A 177 -4.39 -3.18 -9.03
CA VAL A 177 -3.83 -4.48 -8.65
C VAL A 177 -4.98 -5.34 -8.15
N THR A 178 -5.05 -6.59 -8.60
CA THR A 178 -6.10 -7.52 -8.19
C THR A 178 -5.49 -8.68 -7.44
N ILE A 179 -6.05 -8.99 -6.26
CA ILE A 179 -5.75 -10.20 -5.48
C ILE A 179 -6.85 -11.21 -5.78
N THR A 180 -6.50 -12.35 -6.29
CA THR A 180 -7.43 -13.47 -6.48
C THR A 180 -7.09 -14.57 -5.49
N LEU A 181 -8.04 -14.95 -4.67
CA LEU A 181 -7.89 -15.97 -3.63
C LEU A 181 -8.24 -17.36 -4.17
N TYR A 182 -7.61 -18.36 -3.63
CA TYR A 182 -7.96 -19.76 -3.73
C TYR A 182 -7.80 -20.41 -2.34
N LEU A 183 -8.82 -20.99 -1.78
CA LEU A 183 -10.23 -21.17 -2.10
C LEU A 183 -11.02 -19.84 -2.03
N THR A 184 -12.21 -19.82 -2.68
CA THR A 184 -13.17 -18.72 -2.55
C THR A 184 -13.72 -18.68 -1.11
N PRO A 185 -13.74 -17.53 -0.42
CA PRO A 185 -14.34 -17.43 0.90
C PRO A 185 -15.79 -17.88 0.89
N GLY A 186 -16.14 -18.79 1.81
CA GLY A 186 -17.53 -19.17 2.05
C GLY A 186 -18.17 -18.32 3.15
N ASP A 187 -19.40 -18.66 3.55
CA ASP A 187 -20.15 -17.93 4.57
C ASP A 187 -19.44 -17.90 5.94
N THR A 188 -18.73 -18.96 6.28
CA THR A 188 -17.96 -19.06 7.53
C THR A 188 -16.69 -18.21 7.52
N GLN A 189 -16.22 -17.79 6.35
CA GLN A 189 -15.07 -16.93 6.17
C GLN A 189 -15.45 -15.46 5.96
N ALA A 190 -16.73 -15.16 5.71
CA ALA A 190 -17.22 -13.81 5.59
C ALA A 190 -16.98 -13.02 6.89
N GLY A 191 -16.54 -11.77 6.76
CA GLY A 191 -16.18 -10.93 7.91
C GLY A 191 -14.79 -11.18 8.50
N ASN A 192 -14.07 -12.23 8.08
CA ASN A 192 -12.64 -12.36 8.32
C ASN A 192 -11.85 -11.46 7.38
N PHE A 193 -10.53 -11.47 7.48
CA PHE A 193 -9.69 -10.52 6.78
C PHE A 193 -8.59 -11.21 5.98
N ILE A 194 -8.20 -10.62 4.85
CA ILE A 194 -6.89 -10.82 4.24
C ILE A 194 -6.01 -9.67 4.66
N TYR A 195 -4.98 -9.98 5.40
CA TYR A 195 -3.91 -9.06 5.81
C TYR A 195 -2.76 -9.16 4.83
N PHE A 196 -2.25 -8.04 4.34
CA PHE A 196 -1.15 -8.08 3.40
C PHE A 196 -0.21 -6.89 3.53
N TYR A 197 1.05 -7.14 3.20
CA TYR A 197 2.06 -6.12 3.00
C TYR A 197 2.11 -5.76 1.52
N TYR A 198 2.17 -4.49 1.23
CA TYR A 198 2.22 -3.98 -0.13
C TYR A 198 3.24 -2.87 -0.26
N VAL A 199 3.77 -2.72 -1.49
CA VAL A 199 4.63 -1.62 -1.87
C VAL A 199 3.77 -0.48 -2.36
N LYS A 200 3.90 0.69 -1.73
CA LYS A 200 3.33 1.93 -2.25
C LYS A 200 4.18 2.46 -3.40
N ARG A 201 3.56 3.19 -4.27
CA ARG A 201 4.28 4.05 -5.20
C ARG A 201 4.75 5.31 -4.45
N ILE A 202 6.02 5.72 -4.64
CA ILE A 202 6.53 6.99 -4.14
C ILE A 202 5.66 8.12 -4.70
N GLN A 203 5.18 9.01 -3.82
CA GLN A 203 4.32 10.12 -4.24
C GLN A 203 5.04 11.03 -5.22
N ASP A 204 4.32 11.45 -6.26
CA ASP A 204 4.81 12.48 -7.16
C ASP A 204 5.06 13.79 -6.39
N ALA A 205 6.14 14.49 -6.74
CA ALA A 205 6.41 15.82 -6.23
C ALA A 205 5.28 16.78 -6.65
N GLY A 206 4.23 16.84 -5.84
CA GLY A 206 2.98 17.55 -6.05
C GLY A 206 3.12 19.06 -6.24
N LYS A 207 2.32 19.86 -5.55
CA LYS A 207 2.40 21.35 -5.53
C LYS A 207 3.63 21.80 -4.71
N TYR A 208 3.99 23.05 -4.78
CA TYR A 208 5.14 23.64 -4.05
C TYR A 208 5.10 23.48 -2.52
N THR A 209 3.95 23.16 -1.98
CA THR A 209 3.72 22.97 -0.54
C THR A 209 3.86 21.52 -0.11
N ASN A 210 4.04 20.60 -1.03
CA ASN A 210 4.18 19.17 -0.69
C ASN A 210 5.65 18.88 -0.39
N GLU A 211 5.90 18.25 0.74
CA GLU A 211 7.18 17.63 1.07
C GLU A 211 7.32 16.31 0.31
N ALA A 212 8.54 15.98 -0.09
CA ALA A 212 8.82 14.69 -0.69
C ALA A 212 8.81 13.62 0.42
N ASP A 213 8.06 12.55 0.21
CA ASP A 213 8.03 11.39 1.12
C ASP A 213 9.30 10.54 0.93
N VAL A 214 10.43 11.11 1.36
CA VAL A 214 11.78 10.53 1.21
C VAL A 214 12.50 10.58 2.55
N VAL A 215 13.04 9.46 2.96
CA VAL A 215 13.83 9.35 4.19
C VAL A 215 15.05 10.25 4.13
N ASN A 216 15.38 10.94 5.23
CA ASN A 216 16.45 11.94 5.31
C ASN A 216 17.79 11.48 4.71
N ARG A 217 18.18 10.21 4.88
CA ARG A 217 19.42 9.65 4.31
C ARG A 217 19.46 9.63 2.78
N PHE A 218 18.30 9.65 2.11
CA PHE A 218 18.20 9.71 0.65
C PHE A 218 18.12 11.13 0.09
N VAL A 219 18.02 12.15 0.93
CA VAL A 219 17.96 13.56 0.49
C VAL A 219 19.20 13.97 -0.30
N PRO A 220 20.46 13.66 0.12
CA PRO A 220 21.65 13.95 -0.68
C PRO A 220 21.60 13.29 -2.06
N CYS A 221 21.21 12.02 -2.11
CA CYS A 221 21.02 11.27 -3.35
C CYS A 221 19.93 11.89 -4.23
N MET A 222 18.81 12.35 -3.65
CA MET A 222 17.75 13.04 -4.36
C MET A 222 18.24 14.35 -5.00
N CYS A 223 19.04 15.14 -4.28
CA CYS A 223 19.63 16.36 -4.81
C CYS A 223 20.62 16.08 -5.97
N ALA A 224 21.48 15.08 -5.81
CA ALA A 224 22.44 14.67 -6.84
C ALA A 224 21.74 14.11 -8.08
N GLY A 225 20.71 13.27 -7.89
CA GLY A 225 19.89 12.73 -8.97
C GLY A 225 19.12 13.80 -9.72
N LEU A 226 18.53 14.77 -9.01
CA LEU A 226 17.87 15.89 -9.64
C LEU A 226 18.86 16.72 -10.48
N ALA A 227 20.08 16.96 -9.97
CA ALA A 227 21.14 17.66 -10.71
C ALA A 227 21.51 16.89 -11.98
N TYR A 228 21.66 15.58 -11.92
CA TYR A 228 21.91 14.71 -13.06
C TYR A 228 20.80 14.82 -14.13
N TYR A 229 19.54 14.66 -13.74
CA TYR A 229 18.41 14.77 -14.67
C TYR A 229 18.23 16.18 -15.25
N MET A 230 18.63 17.20 -14.52
CA MET A 230 18.66 18.59 -15.02
C MET A 230 19.83 18.80 -15.98
N ALA A 231 21.01 18.21 -15.71
CA ALA A 231 22.18 18.30 -16.57
C ALA A 231 21.90 17.68 -17.95
N MET A 232 21.19 16.56 -18.03
CA MET A 232 20.79 15.96 -19.31
C MET A 232 20.02 16.93 -20.21
N LYS A 233 19.31 17.90 -19.64
CA LYS A 233 18.49 18.87 -20.40
C LYS A 233 19.21 20.17 -20.69
N LYS A 234 20.11 20.61 -19.81
CA LYS A 234 20.66 21.99 -19.85
C LYS A 234 22.18 22.07 -19.90
N ALA A 235 22.90 21.00 -19.55
CA ALA A 235 24.35 20.98 -19.47
C ALA A 235 24.93 19.62 -19.88
N PRO A 236 24.83 19.23 -21.18
CA PRO A 236 25.22 17.89 -21.64
C PRO A 236 26.67 17.52 -21.29
N GLN A 237 27.57 18.50 -21.26
CA GLN A 237 28.98 18.31 -20.93
C GLN A 237 29.23 17.86 -19.47
N ARG A 238 28.26 18.08 -18.56
CA ARG A 238 28.37 17.69 -17.14
C ARG A 238 27.65 16.42 -16.77
N VAL A 239 26.96 15.80 -17.73
CA VAL A 239 26.08 14.62 -17.47
C VAL A 239 26.86 13.48 -16.84
N GLN A 240 28.06 13.17 -17.34
CA GLN A 240 28.87 12.05 -16.83
C GLN A 240 29.32 12.28 -15.38
N GLU A 241 29.79 13.50 -15.08
CA GLU A 241 30.20 13.88 -13.72
C GLU A 241 29.03 13.78 -12.74
N MET A 242 27.89 14.36 -13.11
CA MET A 242 26.68 14.34 -12.26
C MET A 242 26.12 12.92 -12.06
N LYS A 243 26.24 12.07 -13.09
CA LYS A 243 25.87 10.64 -12.98
C LYS A 243 26.72 9.91 -11.96
N LEU A 244 28.04 10.11 -11.98
CA LEU A 244 28.96 9.46 -11.03
C LEU A 244 28.65 9.88 -9.59
N ILE A 245 28.42 11.16 -9.35
CA ILE A 245 28.05 11.67 -8.02
C ILE A 245 26.72 11.06 -7.57
N TYR A 246 25.72 11.01 -8.44
CA TYR A 246 24.42 10.42 -8.14
C TYR A 246 24.52 8.94 -7.78
N GLU A 247 25.26 8.15 -8.56
CA GLU A 247 25.41 6.70 -8.29
C GLU A 247 26.20 6.45 -6.99
N ASP A 248 27.20 7.26 -6.68
CA ASP A 248 27.97 7.15 -5.44
C ASP A 248 27.09 7.48 -4.21
N GLU A 249 26.33 8.57 -4.25
CA GLU A 249 25.41 8.94 -3.18
C GLU A 249 24.29 7.89 -3.02
N LEU A 250 23.81 7.31 -4.12
CA LEU A 250 22.80 6.27 -4.09
C LEU A 250 23.36 5.00 -3.44
N GLN A 251 24.57 4.59 -3.78
CA GLN A 251 25.21 3.43 -3.17
C GLN A 251 25.44 3.62 -1.67
N ARG A 252 25.87 4.81 -1.24
CA ARG A 252 26.03 5.12 0.19
C ARG A 252 24.70 5.03 0.93
N ALA A 253 23.64 5.62 0.39
CA ALA A 253 22.31 5.57 0.98
C ALA A 253 21.79 4.13 1.10
N LEU A 254 22.02 3.29 0.10
CA LEU A 254 21.63 1.87 0.10
C LEU A 254 22.42 1.03 1.11
N GLN A 255 23.71 1.29 1.28
CA GLN A 255 24.53 0.58 2.26
C GLN A 255 24.06 0.84 3.70
N GLU A 256 23.66 2.08 3.99
CA GLU A 256 23.11 2.45 5.29
C GLU A 256 21.69 1.90 5.53
N ASP A 257 20.92 1.67 4.44
CA ASP A 257 19.56 1.12 4.53
C ASP A 257 19.54 -0.41 4.59
N GLY A 258 20.67 -1.06 4.30
CA GLY A 258 20.82 -2.50 4.37
C GLY A 258 20.55 -3.01 5.79
N SER A 259 19.61 -3.94 5.94
CA SER A 259 19.35 -4.61 7.21
C SER A 259 20.61 -5.34 7.67
N ALA A 260 21.14 -4.99 8.85
CA ALA A 260 22.25 -5.67 9.51
C ALA A 260 21.85 -7.04 10.10
N ALA A 261 20.83 -7.69 9.55
CA ALA A 261 20.45 -9.02 9.97
C ALA A 261 21.52 -10.03 9.53
N SER A 262 22.24 -10.58 10.48
CA SER A 262 23.14 -11.69 10.21
C SER A 262 22.34 -12.92 9.81
N VAL A 263 22.50 -13.33 8.55
CA VAL A 263 21.94 -14.61 8.08
C VAL A 263 22.87 -15.72 8.58
N TYR A 264 22.49 -16.38 9.66
CA TYR A 264 23.13 -17.62 10.08
C TYR A 264 22.60 -18.75 9.16
N ILE A 265 23.37 -19.10 8.17
CA ILE A 265 23.15 -20.32 7.40
C ILE A 265 23.78 -21.47 8.21
N SER A 266 22.98 -22.18 8.99
CA SER A 266 23.39 -23.42 9.62
C SER A 266 23.23 -24.56 8.60
N PRO A 267 24.31 -25.17 8.11
CA PRO A 267 24.18 -26.33 7.22
C PRO A 267 23.54 -27.47 8.01
N LYS A 268 22.38 -27.92 7.57
CA LYS A 268 21.71 -29.08 8.12
C LYS A 268 22.46 -30.33 7.61
N THR A 269 23.45 -30.79 8.34
CA THR A 269 24.10 -32.08 8.09
C THR A 269 23.13 -33.18 8.53
N TYR A 270 22.56 -33.86 7.57
CA TYR A 270 21.83 -35.11 7.80
C TYR A 270 22.92 -36.21 7.89
N TYR A 271 23.12 -36.71 9.09
CA TYR A 271 23.84 -38.00 9.26
C TYR A 271 22.78 -39.10 9.16
N PRO A 272 22.86 -40.02 8.19
CA PRO A 272 22.02 -41.19 8.24
C PRO A 272 22.51 -42.04 9.45
N GLU A 273 21.63 -42.33 10.36
CA GLU A 273 21.90 -43.33 11.39
C GLU A 273 22.08 -44.69 10.71
N ILE A 274 23.22 -45.33 10.98
CA ILE A 274 23.57 -46.68 10.54
C ILE A 274 22.93 -47.67 11.49
#